data_79c8bab6d8e00932595dac4a0e82c882
#
_entry.id   79c8bab6d8e00932595dac4a0e82c882
#
_cell.length_a   1.000
_cell.length_b   1.000
_cell.length_c   1.000
_cell.angle_alpha   90.00
_cell.angle_beta   90.00
_cell.angle_gamma   90.00
#
_symmetry.space_group_name_H-M   'P 1'
#
loop_
_entity.id
_entity.type
_entity.pdbx_description
1 polymer ?
#
loop_
_entity_poly.entity_id
_entity_poly.type
_entity_poly.pdbx_seq_one_letter_code
_entity_poly.pdbx_strand_id
1 'polypeptide(L)'
;MSIVATGATGELGRLVIDELLATVPAGEIVAVVRNKEKAAALAARGVELRIADYDHPETLAEAFRAGDRVLLISGSEVGKRVAQHSAIVEAAKAAGVAQLAYTGILGGPDADFLLADEHKATEQLILDSGLPYTFLRNGWYTENYTANLAPVLEHGAVVANAGEGRIASASRADYAAAAAAVVTGEGHLGKAYELSGDTAWSLAEYAALLSEVTGKEITYKEVPAAAHQEILVGAGLPEGFAAILTDVDEAIARGRLAGTSGDLARLTGRPTTPLATTVRAALAAV
;
A
#
# COMPACT_ATOMS: atom_id res chain seq x y z
N MET A 1 20.88 4.81 -15.56
CA MET A 1 19.99 5.12 -14.43
C MET A 1 18.69 4.42 -14.72
N SER A 2 18.25 3.54 -13.85
CA SER A 2 16.99 2.83 -14.02
C SER A 2 16.07 3.14 -12.86
N ILE A 3 14.76 2.99 -13.09
CA ILE A 3 13.75 3.00 -12.02
C ILE A 3 13.51 1.56 -11.62
N VAL A 4 13.81 1.22 -10.39
CA VAL A 4 13.79 -0.14 -9.87
C VAL A 4 12.64 -0.28 -8.88
N ALA A 5 11.66 -1.12 -9.17
CA ALA A 5 10.56 -1.42 -8.24
C ALA A 5 10.74 -2.80 -7.61
N THR A 6 10.72 -2.86 -6.28
CA THR A 6 10.61 -4.13 -5.54
C THR A 6 9.13 -4.49 -5.37
N GLY A 7 8.81 -5.76 -5.06
CA GLY A 7 7.41 -6.16 -4.91
C GLY A 7 6.55 -5.97 -6.17
N ALA A 8 7.17 -5.90 -7.35
CA ALA A 8 6.55 -5.52 -8.62
C ALA A 8 5.42 -6.47 -9.09
N THR A 9 5.35 -7.70 -8.58
CA THR A 9 4.29 -8.66 -8.88
C THR A 9 3.11 -8.61 -7.91
N GLY A 10 3.20 -7.80 -6.84
CA GLY A 10 2.11 -7.56 -5.90
C GLY A 10 1.04 -6.62 -6.44
N GLU A 11 -0.05 -6.45 -5.69
CA GLU A 11 -1.21 -5.65 -6.11
C GLU A 11 -0.84 -4.17 -6.39
N LEU A 12 -0.09 -3.54 -5.48
CA LEU A 12 0.39 -2.17 -5.70
C LEU A 12 1.49 -2.13 -6.78
N GLY A 13 2.43 -3.10 -6.72
CA GLY A 13 3.58 -3.12 -7.62
C GLY A 13 3.20 -3.20 -9.09
N ARG A 14 2.20 -4.01 -9.44
CA ARG A 14 1.69 -4.10 -10.82
C ARG A 14 1.17 -2.75 -11.31
N LEU A 15 0.40 -2.05 -10.50
CA LEU A 15 -0.12 -0.73 -10.84
C LEU A 15 0.99 0.31 -10.96
N VAL A 16 2.02 0.26 -10.12
CA VAL A 16 3.20 1.13 -10.25
C VAL A 16 3.92 0.88 -11.58
N ILE A 17 4.12 -0.39 -11.97
CA ILE A 17 4.73 -0.70 -13.26
C ILE A 17 3.86 -0.20 -14.42
N ASP A 18 2.53 -0.29 -14.32
CA ASP A 18 1.61 0.23 -15.34
C ASP A 18 1.75 1.75 -15.49
N GLU A 19 1.78 2.49 -14.38
CA GLU A 19 2.00 3.95 -14.38
C GLU A 19 3.38 4.34 -14.93
N LEU A 20 4.43 3.61 -14.57
CA LEU A 20 5.77 3.85 -15.10
C LEU A 20 5.84 3.62 -16.61
N LEU A 21 5.26 2.53 -17.11
CA LEU A 21 5.25 2.22 -18.54
C LEU A 21 4.47 3.23 -19.39
N ALA A 22 3.56 4.00 -18.77
CA ALA A 22 2.86 5.08 -19.46
C ALA A 22 3.75 6.30 -19.74
N THR A 23 4.86 6.47 -18.99
CA THR A 23 5.68 7.70 -19.03
C THR A 23 7.16 7.45 -19.23
N VAL A 24 7.64 6.23 -18.95
CA VAL A 24 9.07 5.86 -19.00
C VAL A 24 9.27 4.72 -20.01
N PRO A 25 10.33 4.76 -20.84
CA PRO A 25 10.68 3.63 -21.71
C PRO A 25 10.85 2.33 -20.92
N ALA A 26 10.26 1.24 -21.39
CA ALA A 26 10.26 -0.03 -20.69
C ALA A 26 11.67 -0.53 -20.32
N GLY A 27 12.68 -0.30 -21.17
CA GLY A 27 14.07 -0.68 -20.89
C GLY A 27 14.75 0.13 -19.77
N GLU A 28 14.13 1.18 -19.26
CA GLU A 28 14.60 1.94 -18.10
C GLU A 28 13.90 1.51 -16.80
N ILE A 29 12.92 0.59 -16.90
CA ILE A 29 12.17 0.07 -15.77
C ILE A 29 12.68 -1.32 -15.41
N VAL A 30 12.96 -1.53 -14.13
CA VAL A 30 13.44 -2.78 -13.57
C VAL A 30 12.46 -3.27 -12.51
N ALA A 31 12.08 -4.53 -12.60
CA ALA A 31 11.29 -5.22 -11.58
C ALA A 31 12.18 -6.22 -10.81
N VAL A 32 12.34 -6.01 -9.51
CA VAL A 32 12.98 -6.99 -8.63
C VAL A 32 11.91 -7.98 -8.19
N VAL A 33 12.11 -9.26 -8.53
CA VAL A 33 11.11 -10.33 -8.34
C VAL A 33 11.74 -11.62 -7.84
N ARG A 34 11.03 -12.40 -7.03
CA ARG A 34 11.47 -13.72 -6.54
C ARG A 34 11.27 -14.82 -7.58
N ASN A 35 10.25 -14.71 -8.41
CA ASN A 35 9.86 -15.74 -9.36
C ASN A 35 9.72 -15.14 -10.76
N LYS A 36 10.56 -15.63 -11.67
CA LYS A 36 10.62 -15.16 -13.06
C LYS A 36 9.35 -15.51 -13.85
N GLU A 37 8.79 -16.70 -13.60
CA GLU A 37 7.58 -17.18 -14.28
C GLU A 37 6.38 -16.31 -13.95
N LYS A 38 6.21 -15.94 -12.66
CA LYS A 38 5.14 -15.01 -12.22
C LYS A 38 5.30 -13.60 -12.79
N ALA A 39 6.52 -13.22 -13.15
CA ALA A 39 6.84 -11.92 -13.73
C ALA A 39 6.93 -11.94 -15.27
N ALA A 40 6.63 -13.06 -15.94
CA ALA A 40 6.76 -13.20 -17.39
C ALA A 40 5.95 -12.12 -18.16
N ALA A 41 4.79 -11.74 -17.67
CA ALA A 41 3.98 -10.67 -18.26
C ALA A 41 4.68 -9.30 -18.24
N LEU A 42 5.48 -9.00 -17.21
CA LEU A 42 6.28 -7.77 -17.13
C LEU A 42 7.43 -7.81 -18.15
N ALA A 43 8.14 -8.95 -18.24
CA ALA A 43 9.19 -9.15 -19.22
C ALA A 43 8.68 -9.02 -20.67
N ALA A 44 7.48 -9.56 -20.95
CA ALA A 44 6.85 -9.44 -22.28
C ALA A 44 6.53 -7.99 -22.67
N ARG A 45 6.42 -7.08 -21.68
CA ARG A 45 6.23 -5.63 -21.88
C ARG A 45 7.56 -4.87 -21.99
N GLY A 46 8.70 -5.57 -21.97
CA GLY A 46 10.04 -4.99 -22.10
C GLY A 46 10.67 -4.53 -20.78
N VAL A 47 10.06 -4.82 -19.63
CA VAL A 47 10.62 -4.51 -18.30
C VAL A 47 11.79 -5.45 -17.99
N GLU A 48 12.94 -4.92 -17.55
CA GLU A 48 14.07 -5.74 -17.08
C GLU A 48 13.68 -6.46 -15.79
N LEU A 49 13.93 -7.77 -15.73
CA LEU A 49 13.74 -8.53 -14.49
C LEU A 49 15.09 -8.77 -13.81
N ARG A 50 15.19 -8.40 -12.53
CA ARG A 50 16.30 -8.81 -11.65
C ARG A 50 15.75 -9.76 -10.59
N ILE A 51 16.38 -10.93 -10.47
CA ILE A 51 15.88 -11.99 -9.58
C ILE A 51 16.57 -11.84 -8.22
N ALA A 52 15.78 -11.62 -7.18
CA ALA A 52 16.26 -11.55 -5.81
C ALA A 52 15.18 -11.97 -4.82
N ASP A 53 15.60 -12.57 -3.71
CA ASP A 53 14.74 -12.95 -2.60
C ASP A 53 15.22 -12.24 -1.33
N TYR A 54 14.33 -11.56 -0.62
CA TYR A 54 14.66 -10.79 0.57
C TYR A 54 15.06 -11.67 1.77
N ASP A 55 14.62 -12.94 1.77
CA ASP A 55 15.03 -13.94 2.75
C ASP A 55 16.43 -14.52 2.41
N HIS A 56 16.98 -14.17 1.23
CA HIS A 56 18.31 -14.56 0.74
C HIS A 56 19.11 -13.33 0.35
N PRO A 57 19.68 -12.57 1.32
CA PRO A 57 20.34 -11.28 1.08
C PRO A 57 21.46 -11.30 0.03
N GLU A 58 22.15 -12.44 -0.13
CA GLU A 58 23.18 -12.64 -1.16
C GLU A 58 22.65 -12.43 -2.59
N THR A 59 21.34 -12.66 -2.82
CA THR A 59 20.73 -12.47 -4.13
C THR A 59 20.47 -11.00 -4.45
N LEU A 60 20.48 -10.14 -3.44
CA LEU A 60 20.26 -8.71 -3.61
C LEU A 60 21.48 -7.96 -4.14
N ALA A 61 22.67 -8.58 -4.16
CA ALA A 61 23.91 -7.95 -4.60
C ALA A 61 23.85 -7.39 -6.04
N GLU A 62 23.06 -8.03 -6.92
CA GLU A 62 22.89 -7.61 -8.31
C GLU A 62 21.52 -6.94 -8.57
N ALA A 63 20.69 -6.77 -7.53
CA ALA A 63 19.37 -6.20 -7.66
C ALA A 63 19.40 -4.69 -7.95
N PHE A 64 20.45 -3.99 -7.49
CA PHE A 64 20.59 -2.54 -7.60
C PHE A 64 21.91 -2.15 -8.21
N ARG A 65 21.95 -0.98 -8.87
CA ARG A 65 23.17 -0.41 -9.50
C ARG A 65 23.33 1.04 -9.08
N ALA A 66 24.55 1.54 -9.15
CA ALA A 66 24.85 2.94 -8.85
C ALA A 66 23.99 3.88 -9.71
N GLY A 67 23.38 4.85 -9.05
CA GLY A 67 22.52 5.83 -9.69
C GLY A 67 21.08 5.37 -9.96
N ASP A 68 20.69 4.13 -9.61
CA ASP A 68 19.28 3.70 -9.72
C ASP A 68 18.39 4.50 -8.76
N ARG A 69 17.15 4.74 -9.17
CA ARG A 69 16.06 5.21 -8.28
C ARG A 69 15.22 4.00 -7.90
N VAL A 70 15.24 3.67 -6.62
CA VAL A 70 14.59 2.46 -6.10
C VAL A 70 13.30 2.81 -5.38
N LEU A 71 12.23 2.11 -5.73
CA LEU A 71 10.99 2.08 -4.97
C LEU A 71 10.92 0.78 -4.17
N LEU A 72 11.11 0.87 -2.88
CA LEU A 72 10.86 -0.19 -1.93
C LEU A 72 9.36 -0.22 -1.60
N ILE A 73 8.63 -1.11 -2.27
CA ILE A 73 7.24 -1.41 -1.88
C ILE A 73 7.30 -2.35 -0.68
N SER A 74 6.63 -1.96 0.42
CA SER A 74 6.68 -2.72 1.66
C SER A 74 6.18 -4.15 1.51
N GLY A 75 6.89 -5.09 2.12
CA GLY A 75 6.51 -6.50 2.15
C GLY A 75 5.21 -6.74 2.93
N SER A 76 4.47 -7.78 2.60
CA SER A 76 3.21 -8.17 3.27
C SER A 76 3.41 -9.18 4.41
N GLU A 77 4.63 -9.69 4.61
CA GLU A 77 4.94 -10.71 5.62
C GLU A 77 5.20 -10.03 6.98
N VAL A 78 4.14 -9.82 7.76
CA VAL A 78 4.24 -9.28 9.12
C VAL A 78 5.11 -10.19 9.99
N GLY A 79 6.01 -9.59 10.78
CA GLY A 79 7.00 -10.30 11.60
C GLY A 79 8.33 -10.55 10.88
N LYS A 80 8.39 -10.48 9.54
CA LYS A 80 9.62 -10.62 8.75
C LYS A 80 10.04 -9.31 8.07
N ARG A 81 9.11 -8.37 7.94
CA ARG A 81 9.29 -7.14 7.16
C ARG A 81 10.57 -6.40 7.51
N VAL A 82 10.86 -6.20 8.79
CA VAL A 82 12.05 -5.44 9.23
C VAL A 82 13.34 -6.08 8.73
N ALA A 83 13.49 -7.40 8.86
CA ALA A 83 14.69 -8.11 8.38
C ALA A 83 14.82 -8.05 6.86
N GLN A 84 13.73 -8.29 6.13
CA GLN A 84 13.68 -8.23 4.66
C GLN A 84 14.00 -6.81 4.15
N HIS A 85 13.44 -5.77 4.77
CA HIS A 85 13.71 -4.40 4.39
C HIS A 85 15.14 -3.97 4.75
N SER A 86 15.69 -4.43 5.88
CA SER A 86 17.09 -4.20 6.23
C SER A 86 18.03 -4.72 5.14
N ALA A 87 17.80 -5.94 4.66
CA ALA A 87 18.61 -6.51 3.56
C ALA A 87 18.54 -5.66 2.27
N ILE A 88 17.36 -5.15 1.93
CA ILE A 88 17.18 -4.28 0.75
C ILE A 88 17.90 -2.94 0.94
N VAL A 89 17.77 -2.31 2.13
CA VAL A 89 18.44 -1.03 2.46
C VAL A 89 19.94 -1.17 2.37
N GLU A 90 20.52 -2.23 2.96
CA GLU A 90 21.95 -2.49 2.89
C GLU A 90 22.44 -2.73 1.45
N ALA A 91 21.71 -3.49 0.65
CA ALA A 91 22.04 -3.72 -0.75
C ALA A 91 21.96 -2.44 -1.59
N ALA A 92 20.92 -1.62 -1.37
CA ALA A 92 20.77 -0.31 -2.02
C ALA A 92 21.90 0.65 -1.65
N LYS A 93 22.31 0.65 -0.37
CA LYS A 93 23.46 1.43 0.13
C LYS A 93 24.77 0.99 -0.50
N ALA A 94 25.03 -0.32 -0.53
CA ALA A 94 26.24 -0.89 -1.14
C ALA A 94 26.31 -0.58 -2.64
N ALA A 95 25.18 -0.56 -3.34
CA ALA A 95 25.11 -0.22 -4.76
C ALA A 95 25.25 1.29 -5.06
N GLY A 96 25.04 2.17 -4.07
CA GLY A 96 25.09 3.62 -4.26
C GLY A 96 23.91 4.13 -5.10
N VAL A 97 22.70 3.76 -4.74
CA VAL A 97 21.47 4.23 -5.44
C VAL A 97 21.28 5.73 -5.25
N ALA A 98 20.67 6.39 -6.25
CA ALA A 98 20.44 7.84 -6.22
C ALA A 98 19.25 8.23 -5.34
N GLN A 99 18.31 7.31 -5.14
CA GLN A 99 17.11 7.51 -4.32
C GLN A 99 16.60 6.15 -3.82
N LEU A 100 16.16 6.11 -2.57
CA LEU A 100 15.35 5.04 -2.01
C LEU A 100 14.00 5.62 -1.58
N ALA A 101 12.97 5.45 -2.42
CA ALA A 101 11.59 5.74 -2.06
C ALA A 101 10.98 4.53 -1.36
N TYR A 102 10.24 4.75 -0.28
CA TYR A 102 9.65 3.67 0.53
C TYR A 102 8.15 3.88 0.73
N THR A 103 7.35 2.84 0.47
CA THR A 103 5.92 2.86 0.81
C THR A 103 5.73 2.48 2.28
N GLY A 104 5.62 3.50 3.12
CA GLY A 104 5.37 3.38 4.55
C GLY A 104 3.88 3.40 4.90
N ILE A 105 3.58 3.94 6.09
CA ILE A 105 2.22 4.04 6.60
C ILE A 105 1.92 5.46 7.07
N LEU A 106 0.66 5.89 6.89
CA LEU A 106 0.16 7.21 7.30
C LEU A 106 0.49 7.49 8.77
N GLY A 107 0.93 8.72 9.06
CA GLY A 107 1.36 9.15 10.39
C GLY A 107 2.83 8.83 10.69
N GLY A 108 3.49 7.94 9.94
CA GLY A 108 4.91 7.61 10.11
C GLY A 108 5.29 7.33 11.56
N PRO A 109 6.23 8.11 12.17
CA PRO A 109 6.66 7.89 13.55
C PRO A 109 5.54 8.08 14.59
N ASP A 110 4.52 8.86 14.30
CA ASP A 110 3.41 9.19 15.21
C ASP A 110 2.23 8.21 15.09
N ALA A 111 2.27 7.27 14.15
CA ALA A 111 1.25 6.24 14.03
C ALA A 111 1.27 5.32 15.27
N ASP A 112 0.10 5.05 15.87
CA ASP A 112 -0.04 4.38 17.16
C ASP A 112 -0.92 3.12 17.09
N PHE A 113 -0.70 2.28 16.07
CA PHE A 113 -1.37 1.00 15.86
C PHE A 113 -0.39 -0.07 15.38
N LEU A 114 -0.72 -1.35 15.60
CA LEU A 114 0.20 -2.49 15.48
C LEU A 114 0.93 -2.55 14.13
N LEU A 115 0.21 -2.28 13.04
CA LEU A 115 0.79 -2.36 11.70
C LEU A 115 1.91 -1.32 11.49
N ALA A 116 1.92 -0.23 12.26
CA ALA A 116 2.88 0.86 12.12
C ALA A 116 4.29 0.52 12.62
N ASP A 117 4.44 -0.40 13.56
CA ASP A 117 5.72 -0.63 14.24
C ASP A 117 6.83 -1.07 13.28
N GLU A 118 6.57 -1.98 12.37
CA GLU A 118 7.55 -2.41 11.37
C GLU A 118 7.82 -1.34 10.31
N HIS A 119 6.85 -0.47 10.03
CA HIS A 119 7.04 0.67 9.13
C HIS A 119 7.93 1.73 9.76
N LYS A 120 7.75 2.05 11.06
CA LYS A 120 8.63 2.95 11.82
C LYS A 120 10.05 2.42 11.84
N ALA A 121 10.22 1.13 12.17
CA ALA A 121 11.54 0.50 12.17
C ALA A 121 12.21 0.60 10.80
N THR A 122 11.45 0.42 9.70
CA THR A 122 11.99 0.53 8.34
C THR A 122 12.37 1.98 7.99
N GLU A 123 11.54 2.98 8.34
CA GLU A 123 11.91 4.39 8.14
C GLU A 123 13.21 4.72 8.89
N GLN A 124 13.35 4.23 10.12
CA GLN A 124 14.59 4.44 10.91
C GLN A 124 15.81 3.78 10.25
N LEU A 125 15.68 2.53 9.76
CA LEU A 125 16.76 1.87 9.01
C LEU A 125 17.20 2.67 7.78
N ILE A 126 16.24 3.24 7.05
CA ILE A 126 16.53 4.08 5.87
C ILE A 126 17.24 5.36 6.29
N LEU A 127 16.80 6.03 7.34
CA LEU A 127 17.45 7.23 7.88
C LEU A 127 18.89 6.95 8.32
N ASP A 128 19.10 5.87 9.07
CA ASP A 128 20.42 5.47 9.60
C ASP A 128 21.37 5.03 8.46
N SER A 129 20.83 4.59 7.33
CA SER A 129 21.65 4.22 6.17
C SER A 129 22.38 5.41 5.53
N GLY A 130 21.85 6.62 5.70
CA GLY A 130 22.33 7.83 5.03
C GLY A 130 22.00 7.91 3.53
N LEU A 131 21.18 7.00 2.99
CA LEU A 131 20.73 7.06 1.60
C LEU A 131 19.85 8.29 1.34
N PRO A 132 19.90 8.87 0.14
CA PRO A 132 18.90 9.83 -0.30
C PRO A 132 17.52 9.14 -0.34
N TYR A 133 16.60 9.59 0.48
CA TYR A 133 15.32 8.91 0.68
C TYR A 133 14.10 9.74 0.31
N THR A 134 12.95 9.06 0.15
CA THR A 134 11.61 9.66 0.12
C THR A 134 10.62 8.71 0.79
N PHE A 135 9.84 9.18 1.75
CA PHE A 135 8.80 8.38 2.37
C PHE A 135 7.44 8.67 1.75
N LEU A 136 6.78 7.61 1.28
CA LEU A 136 5.42 7.60 0.78
C LEU A 136 4.57 6.91 1.85
N ARG A 137 4.07 7.66 2.82
CA ARG A 137 3.28 7.16 3.95
C ARG A 137 1.86 6.94 3.50
N ASN A 138 1.61 5.76 2.93
CA ASN A 138 0.30 5.40 2.40
C ASN A 138 -0.71 5.27 3.54
N GLY A 139 -1.88 5.87 3.36
CA GLY A 139 -3.05 5.62 4.16
C GLY A 139 -3.71 4.27 3.81
N TRP A 140 -5.01 4.16 4.04
CA TRP A 140 -5.72 2.89 3.86
C TRP A 140 -6.19 2.71 2.42
N TYR A 141 -6.08 1.49 1.89
CA TYR A 141 -6.53 1.19 0.53
C TYR A 141 -8.05 1.00 0.49
N THR A 142 -8.73 1.63 -0.45
CA THR A 142 -10.17 1.43 -0.67
C THR A 142 -10.47 -0.04 -1.00
N GLU A 143 -9.57 -0.73 -1.68
CA GLU A 143 -9.70 -2.14 -2.02
C GLU A 143 -9.69 -3.09 -0.80
N ASN A 144 -9.25 -2.65 0.37
CA ASN A 144 -9.41 -3.44 1.60
C ASN A 144 -10.88 -3.69 1.95
N TYR A 145 -11.78 -2.80 1.49
CA TYR A 145 -13.23 -2.93 1.67
C TYR A 145 -13.93 -3.50 0.43
N THR A 146 -13.37 -3.31 -0.76
CA THR A 146 -14.05 -3.67 -2.02
C THR A 146 -13.55 -4.98 -2.63
N ALA A 147 -12.44 -5.54 -2.16
CA ALA A 147 -11.88 -6.78 -2.72
C ALA A 147 -12.72 -8.03 -2.42
N ASN A 148 -13.54 -8.02 -1.36
CA ASN A 148 -14.39 -9.13 -0.99
C ASN A 148 -15.79 -8.65 -0.57
N LEU A 149 -16.62 -8.30 -1.55
CA LEU A 149 -17.98 -7.82 -1.31
C LEU A 149 -18.99 -8.96 -1.10
N ALA A 150 -18.67 -10.19 -1.50
CA ALA A 150 -19.62 -11.31 -1.46
C ALA A 150 -20.25 -11.54 -0.07
N PRO A 151 -19.51 -11.61 1.04
CA PRO A 151 -20.10 -11.77 2.37
C PRO A 151 -21.00 -10.59 2.76
N VAL A 152 -20.62 -9.36 2.41
CA VAL A 152 -21.41 -8.16 2.69
C VAL A 152 -22.74 -8.19 1.95
N LEU A 153 -22.72 -8.59 0.67
CA LEU A 153 -23.90 -8.70 -0.16
C LEU A 153 -24.82 -9.87 0.23
N GLU A 154 -24.24 -10.93 0.78
CA GLU A 154 -24.97 -12.13 1.26
C GLU A 154 -25.68 -11.84 2.60
N HIS A 155 -24.95 -11.22 3.54
CA HIS A 155 -25.46 -11.02 4.91
C HIS A 155 -26.14 -9.65 5.12
N GLY A 156 -26.09 -8.75 4.14
CA GLY A 156 -26.67 -7.40 4.24
C GLY A 156 -26.01 -6.53 5.31
N ALA A 157 -24.74 -6.79 5.64
CA ALA A 157 -24.07 -6.07 6.70
C ALA A 157 -22.56 -5.89 6.46
N VAL A 158 -22.07 -4.69 6.77
CA VAL A 158 -20.66 -4.39 7.03
C VAL A 158 -20.45 -4.50 8.54
N VAL A 159 -19.63 -5.45 8.98
CA VAL A 159 -19.35 -5.68 10.41
C VAL A 159 -17.94 -5.23 10.73
N ALA A 160 -17.79 -4.38 11.76
CA ALA A 160 -16.48 -3.87 12.17
C ALA A 160 -16.55 -3.27 13.59
N ASN A 161 -15.41 -2.85 14.14
CA ASN A 161 -15.32 -2.20 15.46
C ASN A 161 -14.80 -0.75 15.38
N ALA A 162 -15.04 -0.08 14.24
CA ALA A 162 -14.55 1.27 13.99
C ALA A 162 -15.46 2.40 14.49
N GLY A 163 -16.61 2.08 15.09
CA GLY A 163 -17.58 3.07 15.60
C GLY A 163 -17.98 4.07 14.51
N GLU A 164 -17.98 5.35 14.86
CA GLU A 164 -18.24 6.47 13.95
C GLU A 164 -16.94 7.01 13.29
N GLY A 165 -15.82 6.30 13.45
CA GLY A 165 -14.54 6.68 12.91
C GLY A 165 -14.57 6.85 11.38
N ARG A 166 -13.71 7.70 10.88
CA ARG A 166 -13.63 8.02 9.44
C ARG A 166 -12.30 7.60 8.84
N ILE A 167 -12.34 7.27 7.55
CA ILE A 167 -11.19 6.76 6.80
C ILE A 167 -11.04 7.59 5.54
N ALA A 168 -9.90 8.26 5.37
CA ALA A 168 -9.54 8.94 4.13
C ALA A 168 -8.80 7.95 3.21
N SER A 169 -9.49 6.88 2.78
CA SER A 169 -8.90 5.88 1.88
C SER A 169 -8.73 6.41 0.46
N ALA A 170 -7.78 5.84 -0.26
CA ALA A 170 -7.62 6.05 -1.69
C ALA A 170 -7.45 4.70 -2.41
N SER A 171 -7.64 4.68 -3.73
CA SER A 171 -7.41 3.47 -4.52
C SER A 171 -5.92 3.14 -4.61
N ARG A 172 -5.57 1.85 -4.74
CA ARG A 172 -4.19 1.45 -5.02
C ARG A 172 -3.64 2.12 -6.28
N ALA A 173 -4.49 2.40 -7.26
CA ALA A 173 -4.09 3.11 -8.46
C ALA A 173 -3.65 4.56 -8.18
N ASP A 174 -4.31 5.27 -7.25
CA ASP A 174 -3.88 6.61 -6.85
C ASP A 174 -2.52 6.58 -6.14
N TYR A 175 -2.29 5.63 -5.23
CA TYR A 175 -0.98 5.46 -4.58
C TYR A 175 0.11 5.06 -5.58
N ALA A 176 -0.21 4.21 -6.56
CA ALA A 176 0.71 3.83 -7.62
C ALA A 176 1.13 5.02 -8.48
N ALA A 177 0.18 5.87 -8.86
CA ALA A 177 0.44 7.09 -9.61
C ALA A 177 1.36 8.05 -8.82
N ALA A 178 1.12 8.24 -7.52
CA ALA A 178 1.99 9.05 -6.67
C ALA A 178 3.40 8.46 -6.54
N ALA A 179 3.52 7.14 -6.38
CA ALA A 179 4.81 6.47 -6.31
C ALA A 179 5.59 6.63 -7.62
N ALA A 180 4.93 6.45 -8.77
CA ALA A 180 5.53 6.67 -10.09
C ALA A 180 5.99 8.14 -10.25
N ALA A 181 5.15 9.11 -9.89
CA ALA A 181 5.50 10.54 -9.95
C ALA A 181 6.75 10.87 -9.11
N VAL A 182 6.88 10.28 -7.92
CA VAL A 182 8.03 10.53 -7.03
C VAL A 182 9.31 9.93 -7.56
N VAL A 183 9.29 8.71 -8.12
CA VAL A 183 10.52 8.08 -8.61
C VAL A 183 10.94 8.56 -10.00
N THR A 184 10.04 9.21 -10.74
CA THR A 184 10.36 9.83 -12.06
C THR A 184 10.66 11.30 -11.94
N GLY A 185 10.08 11.99 -10.93
CA GLY A 185 10.18 13.44 -10.73
C GLY A 185 11.46 13.86 -10.02
N GLU A 186 11.56 15.19 -9.82
CA GLU A 186 12.66 15.83 -9.10
C GLU A 186 12.15 16.57 -7.86
N GLY A 187 13.05 16.85 -6.90
CA GLY A 187 12.72 17.63 -5.71
C GLY A 187 12.02 16.83 -4.60
N HIS A 188 12.08 15.49 -4.64
CA HIS A 188 11.45 14.60 -3.66
C HIS A 188 12.40 14.07 -2.58
N LEU A 189 13.72 14.23 -2.76
CA LEU A 189 14.70 13.73 -1.80
C LEU A 189 14.54 14.39 -0.43
N GLY A 190 14.67 13.60 0.63
CA GLY A 190 14.54 14.03 2.02
C GLY A 190 13.10 14.39 2.45
N LYS A 191 12.10 14.04 1.67
CA LYS A 191 10.69 14.34 1.95
C LYS A 191 9.92 13.13 2.45
N ALA A 192 8.92 13.39 3.28
CA ALA A 192 7.87 12.45 3.67
C ALA A 192 6.52 13.03 3.21
N TYR A 193 5.72 12.21 2.55
CA TYR A 193 4.39 12.55 2.06
C TYR A 193 3.35 11.71 2.81
N GLU A 194 2.36 12.38 3.38
CA GLU A 194 1.22 11.74 4.04
C GLU A 194 0.13 11.50 3.00
N LEU A 195 0.09 10.30 2.43
CA LEU A 195 -0.78 9.99 1.30
C LEU A 195 -2.13 9.46 1.77
N SER A 196 -3.19 10.18 1.50
CA SER A 196 -4.57 9.83 1.85
C SER A 196 -5.55 10.32 0.79
N GLY A 197 -6.76 9.79 0.80
CA GLY A 197 -7.85 10.26 -0.06
C GLY A 197 -8.28 11.68 0.29
N ASP A 198 -8.91 12.37 -0.65
CA ASP A 198 -9.38 13.75 -0.49
C ASP A 198 -10.62 13.85 0.43
N THR A 199 -11.33 12.74 0.62
CA THR A 199 -12.56 12.68 1.41
C THR A 199 -12.49 11.53 2.41
N ALA A 200 -12.70 11.84 3.69
CA ALA A 200 -12.87 10.83 4.73
C ALA A 200 -14.35 10.40 4.82
N TRP A 201 -14.60 9.11 4.91
CA TRP A 201 -15.91 8.48 4.99
C TRP A 201 -15.98 7.49 6.16
N SER A 202 -17.19 7.23 6.68
CA SER A 202 -17.43 6.25 7.74
C SER A 202 -17.94 4.93 7.17
N LEU A 203 -17.85 3.84 7.96
CA LEU A 203 -18.41 2.54 7.56
C LEU A 203 -19.93 2.57 7.39
N ALA A 204 -20.63 3.45 8.11
CA ALA A 204 -22.06 3.68 7.89
C ALA A 204 -22.32 4.33 6.52
N GLU A 205 -21.53 5.32 6.11
CA GLU A 205 -21.60 5.92 4.77
C GLU A 205 -21.24 4.92 3.67
N TYR A 206 -20.27 4.04 3.92
CA TYR A 206 -19.92 2.94 3.00
C TYR A 206 -21.07 1.94 2.83
N ALA A 207 -21.73 1.52 3.91
CA ALA A 207 -22.90 0.64 3.87
C ALA A 207 -24.07 1.29 3.12
N ALA A 208 -24.31 2.59 3.36
CA ALA A 208 -25.34 3.35 2.65
C ALA A 208 -25.05 3.43 1.13
N LEU A 209 -23.79 3.67 0.75
CA LEU A 209 -23.36 3.66 -0.66
C LEU A 209 -23.57 2.29 -1.30
N LEU A 210 -23.22 1.20 -0.61
CA LEU A 210 -23.47 -0.16 -1.10
C LEU A 210 -24.97 -0.40 -1.30
N SER A 211 -25.82 0.06 -0.37
CA SER A 211 -27.29 -0.04 -0.50
C SER A 211 -27.79 0.71 -1.72
N GLU A 212 -27.32 1.94 -1.94
CA GLU A 212 -27.69 2.76 -3.09
C GLU A 212 -27.32 2.07 -4.42
N VAL A 213 -26.07 1.57 -4.51
CA VAL A 213 -25.55 1.01 -5.79
C VAL A 213 -26.15 -0.35 -6.10
N THR A 214 -26.44 -1.17 -5.08
CA THR A 214 -26.91 -2.55 -5.26
C THR A 214 -28.44 -2.69 -5.23
N GLY A 215 -29.15 -1.68 -4.67
CA GLY A 215 -30.59 -1.77 -4.40
C GLY A 215 -30.95 -2.75 -3.26
N LYS A 216 -29.97 -3.27 -2.52
CA LYS A 216 -30.16 -4.14 -1.35
C LYS A 216 -30.05 -3.32 -0.07
N GLU A 217 -30.72 -3.75 0.98
CA GLU A 217 -30.53 -3.17 2.30
C GLU A 217 -29.20 -3.69 2.91
N ILE A 218 -28.23 -2.79 3.09
CA ILE A 218 -26.93 -3.09 3.70
C ILE A 218 -26.72 -2.10 4.83
N THR A 219 -26.43 -2.62 6.04
CA THR A 219 -26.26 -1.79 7.23
C THR A 219 -24.87 -1.95 7.81
N TYR A 220 -24.36 -0.91 8.48
CA TYR A 220 -23.18 -1.04 9.33
C TYR A 220 -23.59 -1.60 10.68
N LYS A 221 -22.91 -2.67 11.11
CA LYS A 221 -23.08 -3.29 12.43
C LYS A 221 -21.79 -3.16 13.21
N GLU A 222 -21.80 -2.24 14.15
CA GLU A 222 -20.71 -2.13 15.12
C GLU A 222 -20.76 -3.32 16.09
N VAL A 223 -19.61 -3.92 16.35
CA VAL A 223 -19.42 -4.99 17.33
C VAL A 223 -18.17 -4.70 18.18
N PRO A 224 -18.07 -5.25 19.41
CA PRO A 224 -16.82 -5.16 20.17
C PRO A 224 -15.64 -5.77 19.42
N ALA A 225 -14.43 -5.25 19.62
CA ALA A 225 -13.21 -5.71 18.91
C ALA A 225 -12.99 -7.23 19.04
N ALA A 226 -13.20 -7.81 20.23
CA ALA A 226 -13.09 -9.25 20.44
C ALA A 226 -14.08 -10.06 19.57
N ALA A 227 -15.33 -9.60 19.47
CA ALA A 227 -16.33 -10.26 18.62
C ALA A 227 -16.00 -10.10 17.12
N HIS A 228 -15.48 -8.93 16.71
CA HIS A 228 -15.01 -8.75 15.33
C HIS A 228 -13.86 -9.69 15.02
N GLN A 229 -12.87 -9.84 15.92
CA GLN A 229 -11.78 -10.76 15.75
C GLN A 229 -12.26 -12.22 15.60
N GLU A 230 -13.23 -12.66 16.43
CA GLU A 230 -13.83 -14.00 16.33
C GLU A 230 -14.51 -14.20 14.95
N ILE A 231 -15.24 -13.19 14.46
CA ILE A 231 -15.87 -13.23 13.13
C ILE A 231 -14.83 -13.38 12.03
N LEU A 232 -13.75 -12.61 12.08
CA LEU A 232 -12.67 -12.67 11.09
C LEU A 232 -11.96 -14.04 11.09
N VAL A 233 -11.66 -14.59 12.27
CA VAL A 233 -11.08 -15.93 12.42
C VAL A 233 -12.07 -17.00 11.92
N GLY A 234 -13.36 -16.87 12.26
CA GLY A 234 -14.42 -17.74 11.75
C GLY A 234 -14.58 -17.70 10.23
N ALA A 235 -14.25 -16.57 9.60
CA ALA A 235 -14.19 -16.42 8.15
C ALA A 235 -12.88 -16.95 7.52
N GLY A 236 -11.97 -17.54 8.33
CA GLY A 236 -10.77 -18.21 7.87
C GLY A 236 -9.48 -17.36 7.88
N LEU A 237 -9.52 -16.16 8.47
CA LEU A 237 -8.31 -15.35 8.62
C LEU A 237 -7.42 -15.92 9.75
N PRO A 238 -6.09 -15.90 9.57
CA PRO A 238 -5.16 -16.20 10.67
C PRO A 238 -5.38 -15.26 11.86
N GLU A 239 -5.32 -15.79 13.09
CA GLU A 239 -5.62 -15.04 14.32
C GLU A 239 -4.80 -13.73 14.44
N GLY A 240 -3.48 -13.80 14.15
CA GLY A 240 -2.61 -12.61 14.18
C GLY A 240 -3.01 -11.55 13.17
N PHE A 241 -3.51 -11.93 11.99
CA PHE A 241 -3.98 -10.98 10.98
C PHE A 241 -5.35 -10.40 11.36
N ALA A 242 -6.24 -11.20 11.93
CA ALA A 242 -7.51 -10.72 12.48
C ALA A 242 -7.29 -9.68 13.59
N ALA A 243 -6.32 -9.92 14.50
CA ALA A 243 -5.95 -8.96 15.54
C ALA A 243 -5.43 -7.63 14.95
N ILE A 244 -4.64 -7.68 13.87
CA ILE A 244 -4.18 -6.46 13.18
C ILE A 244 -5.37 -5.67 12.61
N LEU A 245 -6.33 -6.34 11.99
CA LEU A 245 -7.48 -5.66 11.39
C LEU A 245 -8.38 -5.00 12.44
N THR A 246 -8.60 -5.66 13.58
CA THR A 246 -9.36 -5.07 14.68
C THR A 246 -8.65 -3.89 15.34
N ASP A 247 -7.32 -3.93 15.45
CA ASP A 247 -6.51 -2.81 15.94
C ASP A 247 -6.54 -1.61 14.97
N VAL A 248 -6.54 -1.87 13.65
CA VAL A 248 -6.73 -0.81 12.64
C VAL A 248 -8.12 -0.17 12.78
N ASP A 249 -9.19 -0.95 13.00
CA ASP A 249 -10.52 -0.41 13.24
C ASP A 249 -10.56 0.47 14.49
N GLU A 250 -9.89 0.07 15.57
CA GLU A 250 -9.73 0.92 16.76
C GLU A 250 -8.96 2.21 16.45
N ALA A 251 -7.92 2.14 15.59
CA ALA A 251 -7.20 3.34 15.14
C ALA A 251 -8.13 4.26 14.30
N ILE A 252 -9.00 3.68 13.47
CA ILE A 252 -10.04 4.42 12.75
C ILE A 252 -11.00 5.10 13.73
N ALA A 253 -11.48 4.38 14.76
CA ALA A 253 -12.34 4.95 15.80
C ALA A 253 -11.68 6.12 16.52
N ARG A 254 -10.36 6.08 16.72
CA ARG A 254 -9.57 7.19 17.28
C ARG A 254 -9.24 8.30 16.28
N GLY A 255 -9.68 8.21 15.01
CA GLY A 255 -9.48 9.22 13.97
C GLY A 255 -8.09 9.21 13.32
N ARG A 256 -7.27 8.15 13.52
CA ARG A 256 -5.90 8.08 13.01
C ARG A 256 -5.80 7.96 11.49
N LEU A 257 -6.87 7.55 10.83
CA LEU A 257 -6.94 7.35 9.37
C LEU A 257 -7.86 8.36 8.66
N ALA A 258 -8.32 9.40 9.38
CA ALA A 258 -9.25 10.40 8.84
C ALA A 258 -8.58 11.61 8.18
N GLY A 259 -7.26 11.80 8.37
CA GLY A 259 -6.54 12.96 7.87
C GLY A 259 -6.51 13.03 6.34
N THR A 260 -6.78 14.22 5.81
CA THR A 260 -6.73 14.51 4.36
C THR A 260 -5.63 15.55 4.12
N SER A 261 -4.41 15.09 3.81
CA SER A 261 -3.25 15.98 3.62
C SER A 261 -3.27 16.75 2.30
N GLY A 262 -3.93 16.20 1.28
CA GLY A 262 -3.87 16.67 -0.09
C GLY A 262 -2.58 16.32 -0.84
N ASP A 263 -1.63 15.63 -0.19
CA ASP A 263 -0.36 15.25 -0.81
C ASP A 263 -0.55 14.31 -2.00
N LEU A 264 -1.49 13.38 -1.89
CA LEU A 264 -1.79 12.41 -2.95
C LEU A 264 -2.30 13.10 -4.22
N ALA A 265 -3.30 13.97 -4.08
CA ALA A 265 -3.82 14.75 -5.20
C ALA A 265 -2.76 15.70 -5.79
N ARG A 266 -1.93 16.31 -4.95
CA ARG A 266 -0.84 17.20 -5.39
C ARG A 266 0.23 16.47 -6.19
N LEU A 267 0.64 15.27 -5.78
CA LEU A 267 1.65 14.45 -6.48
C LEU A 267 1.13 13.90 -7.81
N THR A 268 -0.15 13.51 -7.85
CA THR A 268 -0.78 12.96 -9.07
C THR A 268 -1.30 14.02 -10.03
N GLY A 269 -1.41 15.29 -9.58
CA GLY A 269 -1.98 16.39 -10.36
C GLY A 269 -3.49 16.28 -10.61
N ARG A 270 -4.18 15.39 -9.92
CA ARG A 270 -5.64 15.16 -10.03
C ARG A 270 -6.25 14.79 -8.67
N PRO A 271 -7.56 15.01 -8.46
CA PRO A 271 -8.26 14.51 -7.28
C PRO A 271 -8.13 13.00 -7.17
N THR A 272 -8.17 12.48 -5.93
CA THR A 272 -8.18 11.05 -5.67
C THR A 272 -9.48 10.41 -6.16
N THR A 273 -9.40 9.14 -6.53
CA THR A 273 -10.57 8.37 -7.03
C THR A 273 -11.65 8.30 -5.94
N PRO A 274 -12.88 8.79 -6.22
CA PRO A 274 -13.96 8.73 -5.24
C PRO A 274 -14.31 7.29 -4.83
N LEU A 275 -14.67 7.08 -3.56
CA LEU A 275 -15.09 5.78 -3.03
C LEU A 275 -16.15 5.11 -3.93
N ALA A 276 -17.16 5.87 -4.36
CA ALA A 276 -18.24 5.37 -5.21
C ALA A 276 -17.75 4.79 -6.56
N THR A 277 -16.68 5.35 -7.11
CA THR A 277 -16.07 4.85 -8.36
C THR A 277 -15.46 3.47 -8.14
N THR A 278 -14.66 3.31 -7.08
CA THR A 278 -14.03 2.02 -6.75
C THR A 278 -15.08 0.96 -6.39
N VAL A 279 -16.11 1.34 -5.63
CA VAL A 279 -17.22 0.43 -5.27
C VAL A 279 -17.95 -0.06 -6.53
N ARG A 280 -18.31 0.84 -7.46
CA ARG A 280 -18.99 0.45 -8.70
C ARG A 280 -18.13 -0.45 -9.59
N ALA A 281 -16.83 -0.17 -9.69
CA ALA A 281 -15.90 -1.01 -10.42
C ALA A 281 -15.78 -2.41 -9.81
N ALA A 282 -15.71 -2.52 -8.48
CA ALA A 282 -15.65 -3.80 -7.80
C ALA A 282 -16.94 -4.62 -7.97
N LEU A 283 -18.10 -3.98 -7.88
CA LEU A 283 -19.40 -4.65 -8.12
C LEU A 283 -19.59 -5.13 -9.55
N ALA A 284 -19.01 -4.44 -10.53
CA ALA A 284 -19.06 -4.87 -11.93
C ALA A 284 -18.17 -6.08 -12.24
N ALA A 285 -17.25 -6.43 -11.33
CA ALA A 285 -16.34 -7.58 -11.45
C ALA A 285 -16.84 -8.84 -10.71
N VAL A 286 -17.95 -8.76 -9.96
CA VAL A 286 -18.62 -9.86 -9.24
C VAL A 286 -19.74 -10.43 -10.08
#